data_c1441554724a17e63224f540fb184e7c
#
_entry.id   c1441554724a17e63224f540fb184e7c
#
_cell.length_a   1.000
_cell.length_b   1.000
_cell.length_c   1.000
_cell.angle_alpha   90.00
_cell.angle_beta   90.00
_cell.angle_gamma   90.00
#
_symmetry.space_group_name_H-M   'P 1'
#
loop_
_entity.id
_entity.type
_entity.pdbx_description
1 polymer ?
#
loop_
_entity_poly.entity_id
_entity_poly.type
_entity_poly.pdbx_seq_one_letter_code
_entity_poly.pdbx_strand_id
1 'polypeptide(L)'
;MAVFSKKQCMDVAETTEKTYICTNTAIWNIAGFDKKWTQPAFSCCSFVKNIKIVMSDRLFVFDTTLRDGEQVPGCQLNTVEKIEVARRLESLGVDIIEAGFPISSPGDFQSVIEISKAVTWPTICALTRAVEKDIDYAAEALKYAKHKRIHTGIGTSEYHIRYKFNSTPEEIIERAVAAVKYAKRYVEDVEFYAEDAGRTENEYLARVVEAVIKAGATVVNIPDTTGYCLPKEYGEKIKYLMEHVDGIQNAIISTHCHNDLGMATANTMSGVLNGARQVEVTINGIGERAGNTALEEIAMICKCHHGIGIETNINTQKIYSTSRMVSSLMNMPVQPNKAIVGRNAFAHSSGIHQDGVLKNVQTYEIINPKDVGIDDN
;
A
#
# COMPACT_ATOMS: atom_id res chain seq x y z
N MET A 1 36.11 -6.46 6.87
CA MET A 1 36.43 -5.74 8.13
C MET A 1 36.46 -4.25 7.79
N ALA A 2 35.40 -3.51 8.07
CA ALA A 2 35.38 -2.07 7.84
C ALA A 2 35.72 -1.37 9.17
N VAL A 3 36.77 -0.57 9.15
CA VAL A 3 37.21 0.24 10.29
C VAL A 3 36.49 1.57 10.19
N PHE A 4 35.60 1.86 11.12
CA PHE A 4 34.87 3.12 11.18
C PHE A 4 35.61 4.14 12.05
N SER A 5 35.66 5.41 11.63
CA SER A 5 36.35 6.47 12.32
C SER A 5 35.51 7.04 13.47
N LYS A 6 36.19 7.56 14.50
CA LYS A 6 35.63 8.16 15.73
C LYS A 6 34.61 9.30 15.51
N LYS A 7 34.50 9.81 14.29
CA LYS A 7 33.66 10.98 13.94
C LYS A 7 32.21 10.63 13.60
N GLN A 8 31.87 9.33 13.46
CA GLN A 8 30.52 8.86 13.05
C GLN A 8 29.60 8.43 14.23
N CYS A 9 30.01 8.66 15.47
CA CYS A 9 29.32 8.20 16.67
C CYS A 9 28.58 9.32 17.44
N MET A 10 28.15 10.41 16.84
CA MET A 10 27.72 11.59 17.60
C MET A 10 26.23 11.94 17.61
N ASP A 11 25.33 11.14 17.03
CA ASP A 11 23.89 11.42 17.12
C ASP A 11 23.13 10.17 17.60
N VAL A 12 22.90 10.08 18.89
CA VAL A 12 22.08 9.04 19.53
C VAL A 12 20.98 9.70 20.35
N ALA A 13 19.75 9.42 20.00
CA ALA A 13 18.60 9.78 20.82
C ALA A 13 18.35 8.70 21.87
N GLU A 14 18.30 9.07 23.11
CA GLU A 14 18.05 8.22 24.26
C GLU A 14 16.54 8.04 24.43
N THR A 15 16.02 6.83 24.22
CA THR A 15 14.65 6.49 24.62
C THR A 15 14.70 5.66 25.93
N THR A 16 13.74 5.88 26.81
CA THR A 16 13.70 5.34 28.18
C THR A 16 13.54 3.82 28.28
N GLU A 17 13.36 3.13 27.18
CA GLU A 17 13.40 1.68 27.08
C GLU A 17 14.54 1.27 26.16
N LYS A 18 15.35 0.31 26.55
CA LYS A 18 16.57 -0.19 25.89
C LYS A 18 16.39 -0.68 24.45
N THR A 19 15.81 0.14 23.60
CA THR A 19 15.59 -0.13 22.18
C THR A 19 16.46 0.81 21.36
N TYR A 20 17.18 0.26 20.40
CA TYR A 20 18.13 1.00 19.57
C TYR A 20 17.62 1.04 18.14
N ILE A 21 17.57 2.24 17.56
CA ILE A 21 17.14 2.46 16.18
C ILE A 21 18.37 2.70 15.30
N CYS A 22 18.49 1.96 14.21
CA CYS A 22 19.56 2.12 13.24
C CYS A 22 19.00 2.76 11.97
N THR A 23 19.46 3.96 11.63
CA THR A 23 19.31 4.48 10.27
C THR A 23 20.61 4.19 9.53
N ASN A 24 20.61 3.94 8.25
CA ASN A 24 21.69 3.54 7.33
C ASN A 24 23.19 3.77 7.71
N THR A 25 23.46 4.12 8.94
CA THR A 25 24.78 4.24 9.57
C THR A 25 24.68 3.69 10.98
N ALA A 26 25.48 2.69 11.29
CA ALA A 26 25.45 1.93 12.56
C ALA A 26 25.31 2.81 13.82
N ILE A 27 24.37 2.48 14.69
CA ILE A 27 24.12 3.19 15.96
C ILE A 27 24.45 2.30 17.15
N TRP A 28 25.03 2.90 18.18
CA TRP A 28 25.44 2.23 19.41
C TRP A 28 24.81 2.90 20.61
N ASN A 29 24.26 2.15 21.49
CA ASN A 29 23.90 2.66 22.81
C ASN A 29 24.83 2.09 23.89
N ILE A 30 25.31 2.99 24.71
CA ILE A 30 26.18 2.67 25.83
C ILE A 30 25.53 3.29 27.06
N ALA A 31 24.53 2.64 27.61
CA ALA A 31 24.04 3.00 28.95
C ALA A 31 24.90 2.31 29.99
N GLY A 32 25.61 3.06 30.85
CA GLY A 32 26.25 2.61 32.07
C GLY A 32 27.75 2.37 32.03
N PHE A 33 28.53 3.16 31.30
CA PHE A 33 29.99 3.08 31.39
C PHE A 33 30.59 4.33 32.03
N ASP A 34 31.26 4.12 33.14
CA ASP A 34 32.05 5.12 33.82
C ASP A 34 33.43 5.30 33.16
N LYS A 35 34.02 6.49 33.28
CA LYS A 35 35.10 7.04 32.44
C LYS A 35 36.49 6.43 32.65
N LYS A 36 36.68 5.12 32.62
CA LYS A 36 38.04 4.55 32.55
C LYS A 36 38.13 3.31 31.69
N TRP A 37 38.49 3.48 30.44
CA TRP A 37 38.85 2.37 29.54
C TRP A 37 40.33 2.44 29.15
N THR A 38 41.11 1.50 29.72
CA THR A 38 42.45 1.13 29.26
C THR A 38 42.50 -0.38 29.13
N GLN A 39 41.86 -0.95 28.09
CA GLN A 39 42.13 -2.33 27.64
C GLN A 39 41.40 -2.62 26.30
N PRO A 40 41.92 -3.53 25.42
CA PRO A 40 41.56 -3.59 24.04
C PRO A 40 40.26 -4.33 23.71
N ALA A 41 39.67 -3.92 22.59
CA ALA A 41 38.33 -4.19 22.05
C ALA A 41 37.94 -5.65 21.73
N PHE A 42 38.45 -6.66 22.41
CA PHE A 42 38.16 -8.08 22.05
C PHE A 42 37.00 -8.75 22.80
N SER A 43 36.41 -8.10 23.79
CA SER A 43 35.31 -8.68 24.57
C SER A 43 33.91 -8.26 24.13
N CYS A 44 33.79 -7.31 23.18
CA CYS A 44 32.48 -6.77 22.78
C CYS A 44 31.71 -7.66 21.77
N CYS A 45 32.40 -8.56 21.06
CA CYS A 45 31.76 -9.42 20.06
C CYS A 45 30.85 -10.54 20.60
N SER A 46 30.99 -10.90 21.86
CA SER A 46 30.14 -11.95 22.46
C SER A 46 28.78 -11.45 22.95
N PHE A 47 28.64 -10.13 23.20
CA PHE A 47 27.36 -9.55 23.65
C PHE A 47 26.39 -9.21 22.53
N VAL A 48 26.88 -9.12 21.27
CA VAL A 48 26.08 -8.74 20.09
C VAL A 48 25.30 -9.92 19.49
N LYS A 49 25.48 -11.14 19.99
CA LYS A 49 24.86 -12.35 19.37
C LYS A 49 23.34 -12.42 19.42
N ASN A 50 22.63 -11.53 20.12
CA ASN A 50 21.18 -11.57 20.27
C ASN A 50 20.45 -10.25 19.90
N ILE A 51 21.12 -9.28 19.28
CA ILE A 51 20.41 -8.10 18.76
C ILE A 51 19.91 -8.47 17.38
N LYS A 52 18.65 -8.87 17.29
CA LYS A 52 17.93 -8.89 16.02
C LYS A 52 17.71 -7.44 15.60
N ILE A 53 18.61 -6.90 14.76
CA ILE A 53 18.35 -5.63 14.08
C ILE A 53 17.22 -5.93 13.10
N VAL A 54 16.00 -5.63 13.47
CA VAL A 54 14.88 -5.61 12.52
C VAL A 54 15.10 -4.33 11.72
N MET A 55 15.69 -4.45 10.55
CA MET A 55 15.65 -3.37 9.56
C MET A 55 14.20 -3.26 9.13
N SER A 56 13.56 -2.13 9.36
CA SER A 56 12.20 -1.91 8.85
C SER A 56 12.24 -1.83 7.34
N ASP A 57 11.33 -2.56 6.71
CA ASP A 57 11.17 -2.58 5.27
C ASP A 57 9.97 -1.68 4.90
N ARG A 58 10.17 -0.83 3.89
CA ARG A 58 9.14 0.14 3.53
C ARG A 58 8.02 -0.52 2.73
N LEU A 59 6.79 -0.28 3.15
CA LEU A 59 5.58 -0.59 2.41
C LEU A 59 5.04 0.68 1.74
N PHE A 60 4.94 0.67 0.41
CA PHE A 60 4.35 1.74 -0.35
C PHE A 60 2.81 1.64 -0.31
N VAL A 61 2.17 2.76 -0.03
CA VAL A 61 0.71 2.87 0.02
C VAL A 61 0.22 3.56 -1.25
N PHE A 62 -0.48 2.79 -2.07
CA PHE A 62 -1.17 3.24 -3.28
C PHE A 62 -2.65 3.41 -2.94
N ASP A 63 -3.15 4.63 -3.00
CA ASP A 63 -4.57 4.91 -2.74
C ASP A 63 -5.35 5.02 -4.04
N THR A 64 -6.38 4.20 -4.19
CA THR A 64 -7.30 4.19 -5.32
C THR A 64 -8.71 4.72 -4.97
N THR A 65 -8.84 5.51 -3.91
CA THR A 65 -10.12 6.12 -3.51
C THR A 65 -10.76 6.93 -4.64
N LEU A 66 -9.94 7.65 -5.43
CA LEU A 66 -10.40 8.49 -6.55
C LEU A 66 -10.60 7.76 -7.88
N ARG A 67 -10.37 6.44 -7.92
CA ARG A 67 -10.65 5.61 -9.09
C ARG A 67 -11.58 4.46 -8.73
N ASP A 68 -11.10 3.40 -8.06
CA ASP A 68 -11.92 2.25 -7.67
C ASP A 68 -12.92 2.61 -6.57
N GLY A 69 -12.51 3.46 -5.63
CA GLY A 69 -13.40 3.99 -4.59
C GLY A 69 -14.61 4.75 -5.13
N GLU A 70 -14.48 5.43 -6.27
CA GLU A 70 -15.60 6.10 -6.95
C GLU A 70 -16.51 5.18 -7.77
N GLN A 71 -16.10 3.95 -8.02
CA GLN A 71 -16.92 2.99 -8.78
C GLN A 71 -18.07 2.41 -7.95
N VAL A 72 -18.33 2.99 -6.78
CA VAL A 72 -19.50 2.67 -5.95
C VAL A 72 -20.72 3.45 -6.45
N PRO A 73 -21.88 2.81 -6.64
CA PRO A 73 -23.09 3.51 -7.00
C PRO A 73 -23.43 4.66 -6.04
N GLY A 74 -23.55 5.88 -6.58
CA GLY A 74 -23.85 7.09 -5.80
C GLY A 74 -22.65 7.85 -5.23
N CYS A 75 -21.41 7.39 -5.46
CA CYS A 75 -20.16 8.01 -4.99
C CYS A 75 -19.46 8.85 -6.06
N GLN A 76 -20.18 9.67 -6.82
CA GLN A 76 -19.55 10.52 -7.82
C GLN A 76 -19.07 11.84 -7.22
N LEU A 77 -17.78 12.13 -7.37
CA LEU A 77 -17.17 13.41 -7.01
C LEU A 77 -17.01 14.32 -8.24
N ASN A 78 -17.24 15.62 -8.04
CA ASN A 78 -16.83 16.59 -9.04
C ASN A 78 -15.31 16.88 -8.95
N THR A 79 -14.77 17.58 -9.93
CA THR A 79 -13.31 17.85 -10.01
C THR A 79 -12.78 18.60 -8.78
N VAL A 80 -13.56 19.52 -8.21
CA VAL A 80 -13.13 20.28 -7.01
C VAL A 80 -13.03 19.36 -5.79
N GLU A 81 -14.01 18.50 -5.59
CA GLU A 81 -14.02 17.50 -4.52
C GLU A 81 -12.87 16.50 -4.70
N LYS A 82 -12.59 16.04 -5.92
CA LYS A 82 -11.45 15.17 -6.22
C LYS A 82 -10.12 15.83 -5.84
N ILE A 83 -9.93 17.10 -6.13
CA ILE A 83 -8.74 17.85 -5.74
C ILE A 83 -8.63 17.95 -4.21
N GLU A 84 -9.74 18.16 -3.52
CA GLU A 84 -9.77 18.23 -2.07
C GLU A 84 -9.36 16.88 -1.43
N VAL A 85 -9.90 15.78 -1.94
CA VAL A 85 -9.51 14.43 -1.51
C VAL A 85 -8.03 14.17 -1.83
N ALA A 86 -7.54 14.49 -3.02
CA ALA A 86 -6.14 14.29 -3.41
C ALA A 86 -5.16 15.04 -2.48
N ARG A 87 -5.46 16.30 -2.13
CA ARG A 87 -4.66 17.07 -1.15
C ARG A 87 -4.71 16.46 0.25
N ARG A 88 -5.85 15.88 0.63
CA ARG A 88 -5.97 15.19 1.91
C ARG A 88 -5.13 13.91 1.92
N LEU A 89 -5.13 13.13 0.85
CA LEU A 89 -4.29 11.94 0.67
C LEU A 89 -2.80 12.29 0.68
N GLU A 90 -2.40 13.36 -0.02
CA GLU A 90 -1.04 13.90 0.06
C GLU A 90 -0.66 14.24 1.51
N SER A 91 -1.50 14.95 2.23
CA SER A 91 -1.29 15.32 3.64
C SER A 91 -1.28 14.12 4.58
N LEU A 92 -2.01 13.05 4.25
CA LEU A 92 -2.04 11.79 4.99
C LEU A 92 -0.72 11.00 4.83
N GLY A 93 0.05 11.27 3.75
CA GLY A 93 1.33 10.61 3.49
C GLY A 93 1.23 9.40 2.56
N VAL A 94 0.22 9.35 1.70
CA VAL A 94 0.07 8.33 0.67
C VAL A 94 1.19 8.45 -0.37
N ASP A 95 1.77 7.34 -0.80
CA ASP A 95 2.90 7.35 -1.75
C ASP A 95 2.43 7.53 -3.19
N ILE A 96 1.32 6.89 -3.56
CA ILE A 96 0.76 6.96 -4.91
C ILE A 96 -0.75 7.24 -4.81
N ILE A 97 -1.26 8.15 -5.64
CA ILE A 97 -2.67 8.45 -5.79
C ILE A 97 -3.13 8.05 -7.19
N GLU A 98 -4.02 7.07 -7.30
CA GLU A 98 -4.68 6.76 -8.56
C GLU A 98 -5.84 7.75 -8.78
N ALA A 99 -5.60 8.69 -9.68
CA ALA A 99 -6.42 9.87 -9.83
C ALA A 99 -7.67 9.67 -10.71
N GLY A 100 -7.75 8.55 -11.43
CA GLY A 100 -8.90 8.23 -12.27
C GLY A 100 -8.55 7.38 -13.50
N PHE A 101 -9.53 7.31 -14.42
CA PHE A 101 -9.42 6.60 -15.71
C PHE A 101 -9.69 7.58 -16.87
N PRO A 102 -8.66 8.30 -17.35
CA PRO A 102 -8.81 9.46 -18.25
C PRO A 102 -9.63 9.25 -19.51
N ILE A 103 -9.62 8.04 -20.08
CA ILE A 103 -10.39 7.72 -21.30
C ILE A 103 -11.90 7.54 -21.01
N SER A 104 -12.30 7.37 -19.76
CA SER A 104 -13.69 7.07 -19.39
C SER A 104 -14.65 8.21 -19.72
N SER A 105 -14.23 9.45 -19.47
CA SER A 105 -15.01 10.65 -19.75
C SER A 105 -14.14 11.91 -19.84
N PRO A 106 -14.63 12.98 -20.51
CA PRO A 106 -13.95 14.28 -20.48
C PRO A 106 -13.78 14.85 -19.07
N GLY A 107 -14.73 14.61 -18.15
CA GLY A 107 -14.67 15.04 -16.77
C GLY A 107 -13.56 14.33 -15.99
N ASP A 108 -13.40 13.02 -16.19
CA ASP A 108 -12.35 12.25 -15.56
C ASP A 108 -10.97 12.64 -16.09
N PHE A 109 -10.85 12.83 -17.42
CA PHE A 109 -9.64 13.36 -18.03
C PHE A 109 -9.22 14.70 -17.42
N GLN A 110 -10.15 15.65 -17.31
CA GLN A 110 -9.87 16.96 -16.72
C GLN A 110 -9.51 16.86 -15.23
N SER A 111 -10.17 15.97 -14.49
CA SER A 111 -9.90 15.77 -13.06
C SER A 111 -8.48 15.26 -12.83
N VAL A 112 -7.99 14.31 -13.64
CA VAL A 112 -6.60 13.83 -13.55
C VAL A 112 -5.61 14.96 -13.84
N ILE A 113 -5.87 15.83 -14.81
CA ILE A 113 -5.05 17.01 -15.11
C ILE A 113 -4.99 17.95 -13.89
N GLU A 114 -6.14 18.27 -13.31
CA GLU A 114 -6.19 19.22 -12.18
C GLU A 114 -5.58 18.65 -10.90
N ILE A 115 -5.76 17.36 -10.63
CA ILE A 115 -5.07 16.66 -9.54
C ILE A 115 -3.55 16.69 -9.77
N SER A 116 -3.09 16.43 -11.00
CA SER A 116 -1.67 16.46 -11.38
C SER A 116 -1.00 17.83 -11.14
N LYS A 117 -1.78 18.92 -11.20
CA LYS A 117 -1.31 20.28 -10.89
C LYS A 117 -1.37 20.59 -9.38
N ALA A 118 -2.31 19.98 -8.66
CA ALA A 118 -2.69 20.37 -7.31
C ALA A 118 -1.83 19.73 -6.21
N VAL A 119 -1.24 18.56 -6.47
CA VAL A 119 -0.40 17.80 -5.53
C VAL A 119 1.02 17.64 -6.09
N THR A 120 1.99 17.52 -5.19
CA THR A 120 3.40 17.60 -5.58
C THR A 120 4.27 16.46 -5.06
N TRP A 121 3.88 15.87 -3.95
CA TRP A 121 4.70 14.86 -3.27
C TRP A 121 4.41 13.44 -3.74
N PRO A 122 3.14 12.95 -3.79
CA PRO A 122 2.85 11.59 -4.22
C PRO A 122 3.04 11.44 -5.74
N THR A 123 3.26 10.20 -6.16
CA THR A 123 3.17 9.83 -7.55
C THR A 123 1.69 9.85 -7.98
N ILE A 124 1.36 10.57 -9.04
CA ILE A 124 0.02 10.55 -9.62
C ILE A 124 -0.04 9.44 -10.66
N CYS A 125 -1.02 8.55 -10.47
CA CYS A 125 -1.25 7.39 -11.30
C CYS A 125 -2.57 7.53 -12.07
N ALA A 126 -2.62 6.97 -13.27
CA ALA A 126 -3.86 6.88 -14.06
C ALA A 126 -4.03 5.45 -14.61
N LEU A 127 -5.25 4.94 -14.46
CA LEU A 127 -5.62 3.62 -14.98
C LEU A 127 -5.73 3.64 -16.49
N THR A 128 -5.31 2.55 -17.13
CA THR A 128 -5.51 2.26 -18.56
C THR A 128 -5.78 0.78 -18.75
N ARG A 129 -6.54 0.43 -19.75
CA ARG A 129 -6.52 -0.93 -20.31
C ARG A 129 -5.24 -1.11 -21.13
N ALA A 130 -4.88 -2.35 -21.47
CA ALA A 130 -3.80 -2.66 -22.40
C ALA A 130 -4.17 -2.26 -23.86
N VAL A 131 -4.43 -0.97 -24.06
CA VAL A 131 -4.85 -0.34 -25.32
C VAL A 131 -4.10 0.97 -25.51
N GLU A 132 -3.43 1.15 -26.63
CA GLU A 132 -2.60 2.34 -26.92
C GLU A 132 -3.34 3.65 -26.69
N LYS A 133 -4.59 3.75 -27.17
CA LYS A 133 -5.41 4.96 -27.01
C LYS A 133 -5.64 5.32 -25.54
N ASP A 134 -5.87 4.34 -24.66
CA ASP A 134 -6.05 4.58 -23.23
C ASP A 134 -4.75 5.14 -22.62
N ILE A 135 -3.62 4.57 -23.02
CA ILE A 135 -2.27 4.97 -22.57
C ILE A 135 -1.95 6.40 -23.05
N ASP A 136 -2.31 6.77 -24.29
CA ASP A 136 -2.13 8.13 -24.82
C ASP A 136 -2.92 9.15 -23.97
N TYR A 137 -4.19 8.84 -23.65
CA TYR A 137 -5.02 9.71 -22.80
C TYR A 137 -4.44 9.85 -21.38
N ALA A 138 -3.96 8.76 -20.79
CA ALA A 138 -3.32 8.80 -19.47
C ALA A 138 -2.02 9.63 -19.50
N ALA A 139 -1.19 9.44 -20.51
CA ALA A 139 0.06 10.18 -20.67
C ALA A 139 -0.18 11.69 -20.78
N GLU A 140 -1.17 12.12 -21.57
CA GLU A 140 -1.53 13.54 -21.72
C GLU A 140 -2.13 14.11 -20.43
N ALA A 141 -3.02 13.37 -19.75
CA ALA A 141 -3.60 13.79 -18.48
C ALA A 141 -2.57 13.95 -17.36
N LEU A 142 -1.55 13.08 -17.32
CA LEU A 142 -0.47 13.09 -16.34
C LEU A 142 0.67 14.09 -16.66
N LYS A 143 0.58 14.83 -17.73
CA LYS A 143 1.65 15.73 -18.22
C LYS A 143 2.16 16.71 -17.17
N TYR A 144 1.28 17.18 -16.29
CA TYR A 144 1.61 18.15 -15.27
C TYR A 144 2.04 17.53 -13.92
N ALA A 145 1.94 16.21 -13.77
CA ALA A 145 2.36 15.53 -12.57
C ALA A 145 3.90 15.57 -12.44
N LYS A 146 4.39 15.90 -11.25
CA LYS A 146 5.82 15.89 -10.93
C LYS A 146 6.40 14.47 -10.94
N HIS A 147 5.67 13.56 -10.32
CA HIS A 147 5.93 12.13 -10.35
C HIS A 147 4.68 11.47 -10.94
N LYS A 148 4.87 10.63 -11.95
CA LYS A 148 3.76 10.08 -12.72
C LYS A 148 3.98 8.61 -13.02
N ARG A 149 2.87 7.87 -12.97
CA ARG A 149 2.80 6.43 -13.28
C ARG A 149 1.63 6.16 -14.20
N ILE A 150 1.84 5.28 -15.17
CA ILE A 150 0.75 4.69 -15.94
C ILE A 150 0.48 3.29 -15.39
N HIS A 151 -0.77 3.02 -15.02
CA HIS A 151 -1.25 1.74 -14.53
C HIS A 151 -2.02 1.04 -15.65
N THR A 152 -1.41 0.07 -16.32
CA THR A 152 -1.99 -0.64 -17.45
C THR A 152 -2.10 -2.12 -17.17
N GLY A 153 -3.04 -2.82 -17.77
CA GLY A 153 -3.16 -4.26 -17.53
C GLY A 153 -4.24 -4.94 -18.35
N ILE A 154 -4.31 -6.25 -18.14
CA ILE A 154 -5.25 -7.13 -18.83
C ILE A 154 -5.59 -8.33 -17.95
N GLY A 155 -6.79 -8.90 -18.14
CA GLY A 155 -7.24 -10.08 -17.41
C GLY A 155 -6.46 -11.34 -17.78
N THR A 156 -6.02 -12.07 -16.75
CA THR A 156 -5.14 -13.23 -16.89
C THR A 156 -5.80 -14.56 -16.53
N SER A 157 -6.97 -14.56 -15.88
CA SER A 157 -7.67 -15.79 -15.54
C SER A 157 -8.25 -16.48 -16.79
N GLU A 158 -8.46 -17.79 -16.72
CA GLU A 158 -9.11 -18.55 -17.78
C GLU A 158 -10.47 -17.96 -18.15
N TYR A 159 -11.22 -17.48 -17.16
CA TYR A 159 -12.52 -16.82 -17.38
C TYR A 159 -12.39 -15.57 -18.24
N HIS A 160 -11.37 -14.72 -17.97
CA HIS A 160 -11.14 -13.51 -18.74
C HIS A 160 -10.59 -13.84 -20.13
N ILE A 161 -9.61 -14.72 -20.23
CA ILE A 161 -9.04 -15.13 -21.52
C ILE A 161 -10.14 -15.67 -22.46
N ARG A 162 -10.94 -16.62 -21.96
CA ARG A 162 -11.94 -17.32 -22.76
C ARG A 162 -13.17 -16.47 -23.05
N TYR A 163 -13.75 -15.84 -22.02
CA TYR A 163 -15.09 -15.22 -22.16
C TYR A 163 -15.04 -13.70 -22.33
N LYS A 164 -14.06 -13.00 -21.77
CA LYS A 164 -13.93 -11.53 -21.92
C LYS A 164 -13.19 -11.15 -23.19
N PHE A 165 -12.12 -11.89 -23.53
CA PHE A 165 -11.26 -11.55 -24.65
C PHE A 165 -11.39 -12.48 -25.85
N ASN A 166 -11.98 -13.68 -25.69
CA ASN A 166 -12.03 -14.72 -26.70
C ASN A 166 -10.65 -14.94 -27.37
N SER A 167 -9.64 -15.16 -26.54
CA SER A 167 -8.21 -15.12 -26.88
C SER A 167 -7.48 -16.36 -26.34
N THR A 168 -6.18 -16.42 -26.53
CA THR A 168 -5.29 -17.46 -25.97
C THR A 168 -4.38 -16.89 -24.90
N PRO A 169 -3.83 -17.72 -23.99
CA PRO A 169 -2.87 -17.29 -22.99
C PRO A 169 -1.65 -16.57 -23.59
N GLU A 170 -1.15 -17.04 -24.73
CA GLU A 170 0.00 -16.47 -25.42
C GLU A 170 -0.31 -15.06 -25.98
N GLU A 171 -1.45 -14.88 -26.61
CA GLU A 171 -1.90 -13.57 -27.11
C GLU A 171 -2.11 -12.56 -25.97
N ILE A 172 -2.55 -13.02 -24.79
CA ILE A 172 -2.68 -12.14 -23.62
C ILE A 172 -1.30 -11.67 -23.13
N ILE A 173 -0.29 -12.54 -23.09
CA ILE A 173 1.10 -12.17 -22.78
C ILE A 173 1.63 -11.15 -23.81
N GLU A 174 1.42 -11.39 -25.10
CA GLU A 174 1.86 -10.46 -26.15
C GLU A 174 1.24 -9.08 -26.00
N ARG A 175 -0.08 -9.00 -25.71
CA ARG A 175 -0.79 -7.76 -25.47
C ARG A 175 -0.30 -7.06 -24.19
N ALA A 176 -0.05 -7.80 -23.12
CA ALA A 176 0.52 -7.28 -21.87
C ALA A 176 1.89 -6.62 -22.11
N VAL A 177 2.80 -7.34 -22.78
CA VAL A 177 4.14 -6.88 -23.13
C VAL A 177 4.07 -5.63 -24.03
N ALA A 178 3.19 -5.64 -25.05
CA ALA A 178 3.03 -4.50 -25.95
C ALA A 178 2.56 -3.25 -25.20
N ALA A 179 1.57 -3.38 -24.30
CA ALA A 179 1.05 -2.28 -23.50
C ALA A 179 2.11 -1.67 -22.57
N VAL A 180 2.89 -2.51 -21.86
CA VAL A 180 3.98 -2.04 -21.01
C VAL A 180 5.04 -1.29 -21.82
N LYS A 181 5.50 -1.86 -22.93
CA LYS A 181 6.46 -1.21 -23.84
C LYS A 181 5.94 0.10 -24.41
N TYR A 182 4.64 0.16 -24.70
CA TYR A 182 4.02 1.39 -25.20
C TYR A 182 3.96 2.46 -24.12
N ALA A 183 3.54 2.12 -22.90
CA ALA A 183 3.50 3.03 -21.75
C ALA A 183 4.91 3.57 -21.39
N LYS A 184 5.95 2.74 -21.51
CA LYS A 184 7.36 3.14 -21.30
C LYS A 184 7.84 4.25 -22.23
N ARG A 185 7.15 4.55 -23.33
CA ARG A 185 7.48 5.68 -24.20
C ARG A 185 7.16 7.03 -23.55
N TYR A 186 6.24 7.03 -22.58
CA TYR A 186 5.72 8.26 -21.94
C TYR A 186 6.23 8.45 -20.51
N VAL A 187 6.41 7.35 -19.76
CA VAL A 187 6.81 7.38 -18.37
C VAL A 187 7.83 6.28 -18.07
N GLU A 188 8.69 6.54 -17.10
CA GLU A 188 9.62 5.50 -16.63
C GLU A 188 8.98 4.55 -15.62
N ASP A 189 8.00 5.03 -14.86
CA ASP A 189 7.29 4.24 -13.85
C ASP A 189 5.98 3.69 -14.45
N VAL A 190 5.96 2.38 -14.70
CA VAL A 190 4.80 1.66 -15.27
C VAL A 190 4.41 0.54 -14.34
N GLU A 191 3.18 0.60 -13.86
CA GLU A 191 2.55 -0.48 -13.12
C GLU A 191 1.70 -1.34 -14.05
N PHE A 192 1.86 -2.66 -13.94
CA PHE A 192 1.04 -3.62 -14.67
C PHE A 192 0.14 -4.39 -13.71
N TYR A 193 -1.18 -4.41 -13.97
CA TYR A 193 -2.10 -5.26 -13.22
C TYR A 193 -2.49 -6.50 -14.01
N ALA A 194 -2.34 -7.68 -13.37
CA ALA A 194 -2.82 -8.96 -13.89
C ALA A 194 -4.27 -9.19 -13.40
N GLU A 195 -5.27 -8.55 -14.06
CA GLU A 195 -6.67 -8.60 -13.61
C GLU A 195 -7.13 -10.04 -13.40
N ASP A 196 -7.77 -10.28 -12.24
CA ASP A 196 -8.24 -11.60 -11.79
C ASP A 196 -7.10 -12.61 -11.51
N ALA A 197 -5.95 -12.10 -11.08
CA ALA A 197 -4.80 -12.93 -10.70
C ALA A 197 -5.14 -13.90 -9.56
N GLY A 198 -6.06 -13.55 -8.67
CA GLY A 198 -6.53 -14.43 -7.60
C GLY A 198 -6.97 -15.80 -8.12
N ARG A 199 -7.62 -15.85 -9.28
CA ARG A 199 -8.10 -17.08 -9.95
C ARG A 199 -7.21 -17.55 -11.11
N THR A 200 -6.07 -16.92 -11.32
CA THR A 200 -5.11 -17.31 -12.37
C THR A 200 -4.18 -18.41 -11.86
N GLU A 201 -3.90 -19.41 -12.68
CA GLU A 201 -2.93 -20.47 -12.36
C GLU A 201 -1.53 -19.90 -12.14
N ASN A 202 -0.83 -20.38 -11.11
CA ASN A 202 0.42 -19.79 -10.66
C ASN A 202 1.52 -19.83 -11.71
N GLU A 203 1.67 -20.95 -12.43
CA GLU A 203 2.69 -21.10 -13.49
C GLU A 203 2.47 -20.13 -14.64
N TYR A 204 1.21 -19.96 -15.06
CA TYR A 204 0.86 -19.01 -16.11
C TYR A 204 1.03 -17.56 -15.63
N LEU A 205 0.59 -17.26 -14.41
CA LEU A 205 0.77 -15.93 -13.81
C LEU A 205 2.25 -15.55 -13.71
N ALA A 206 3.12 -16.49 -13.31
CA ALA A 206 4.56 -16.26 -13.26
C ALA A 206 5.14 -15.91 -14.64
N ARG A 207 4.71 -16.59 -15.71
CA ARG A 207 5.09 -16.28 -17.09
C ARG A 207 4.66 -14.85 -17.50
N VAL A 208 3.43 -14.44 -17.15
CA VAL A 208 2.93 -13.09 -17.40
C VAL A 208 3.78 -12.06 -16.67
N VAL A 209 4.00 -12.25 -15.36
CA VAL A 209 4.78 -11.35 -14.51
C VAL A 209 6.20 -11.18 -15.02
N GLU A 210 6.88 -12.29 -15.35
CA GLU A 210 8.22 -12.28 -15.91
C GLU A 210 8.27 -11.50 -17.23
N ALA A 211 7.31 -11.74 -18.12
CA ALA A 211 7.26 -11.08 -19.42
C ALA A 211 7.07 -9.56 -19.32
N VAL A 212 6.20 -9.10 -18.41
CA VAL A 212 5.97 -7.65 -18.22
C VAL A 212 7.12 -6.97 -17.49
N ILE A 213 7.81 -7.64 -16.56
CA ILE A 213 9.04 -7.13 -15.94
C ILE A 213 10.14 -6.98 -17.01
N LYS A 214 10.34 -7.98 -17.85
CA LYS A 214 11.27 -7.90 -18.98
C LYS A 214 10.89 -6.80 -19.98
N ALA A 215 9.62 -6.47 -20.10
CA ALA A 215 9.13 -5.36 -20.93
C ALA A 215 9.36 -3.98 -20.31
N GLY A 216 9.67 -3.90 -18.99
CA GLY A 216 10.02 -2.70 -18.26
C GLY A 216 8.99 -2.25 -17.22
N ALA A 217 8.05 -3.09 -16.81
CA ALA A 217 7.18 -2.80 -15.67
C ALA A 217 8.02 -2.64 -14.38
N THR A 218 7.78 -1.57 -13.66
CA THR A 218 8.47 -1.24 -12.39
C THR A 218 7.70 -1.75 -11.17
N VAL A 219 6.39 -1.95 -11.35
CA VAL A 219 5.50 -2.53 -10.35
C VAL A 219 4.57 -3.53 -11.04
N VAL A 220 4.31 -4.64 -10.38
CA VAL A 220 3.32 -5.62 -10.86
C VAL A 220 2.29 -5.86 -9.77
N ASN A 221 1.04 -5.51 -10.07
CA ASN A 221 -0.09 -5.68 -9.19
C ASN A 221 -0.76 -7.04 -9.43
N ILE A 222 -1.03 -7.74 -8.33
CA ILE A 222 -1.63 -9.08 -8.28
C ILE A 222 -3.02 -8.99 -7.63
N PRO A 223 -4.08 -8.63 -8.39
CA PRO A 223 -5.38 -8.40 -7.79
C PRO A 223 -6.16 -9.69 -7.50
N ASP A 224 -6.73 -9.76 -6.30
CA ASP A 224 -7.88 -10.61 -5.98
C ASP A 224 -9.17 -9.87 -6.37
N THR A 225 -9.39 -9.76 -7.67
CA THR A 225 -10.43 -8.91 -8.29
C THR A 225 -11.83 -9.28 -7.85
N THR A 226 -12.08 -10.54 -7.54
CA THR A 226 -13.39 -11.05 -7.12
C THR A 226 -13.53 -11.22 -5.61
N GLY A 227 -12.50 -10.88 -4.83
CA GLY A 227 -12.49 -11.05 -3.39
C GLY A 227 -12.69 -12.50 -2.95
N TYR A 228 -12.17 -13.44 -3.75
CA TYR A 228 -12.42 -14.88 -3.59
C TYR A 228 -11.36 -15.60 -2.76
N CYS A 229 -10.12 -15.13 -2.78
CA CYS A 229 -9.00 -15.81 -2.16
C CYS A 229 -9.13 -15.87 -0.62
N LEU A 230 -8.65 -16.96 -0.04
CA LEU A 230 -8.36 -17.02 1.38
C LEU A 230 -6.95 -16.49 1.67
N PRO A 231 -6.66 -15.98 2.87
CA PRO A 231 -5.35 -15.36 3.17
C PRO A 231 -4.15 -16.27 2.89
N LYS A 232 -4.27 -17.56 3.22
CA LYS A 232 -3.21 -18.53 2.93
C LYS A 232 -2.98 -18.69 1.43
N GLU A 233 -4.05 -18.86 0.66
CA GLU A 233 -3.99 -19.05 -0.80
C GLU A 233 -3.36 -17.83 -1.49
N TYR A 234 -3.79 -16.63 -1.09
CA TYR A 234 -3.26 -15.41 -1.65
C TYR A 234 -1.79 -15.18 -1.28
N GLY A 235 -1.42 -15.42 -0.02
CA GLY A 235 -0.02 -15.32 0.42
C GLY A 235 0.89 -16.34 -0.27
N GLU A 236 0.44 -17.59 -0.44
CA GLU A 236 1.16 -18.63 -1.16
C GLU A 236 1.34 -18.27 -2.65
N LYS A 237 0.36 -17.62 -3.27
CA LYS A 237 0.47 -17.09 -4.63
C LYS A 237 1.58 -16.03 -4.75
N ILE A 238 1.61 -15.05 -3.87
CA ILE A 238 2.69 -14.03 -3.84
C ILE A 238 4.05 -14.70 -3.61
N LYS A 239 4.13 -15.60 -2.64
CA LYS A 239 5.36 -16.36 -2.36
C LYS A 239 5.83 -17.12 -3.60
N TYR A 240 4.92 -17.80 -4.30
CA TYR A 240 5.23 -18.53 -5.52
C TYR A 240 5.86 -17.61 -6.59
N LEU A 241 5.31 -16.42 -6.80
CA LEU A 241 5.89 -15.45 -7.74
C LEU A 241 7.27 -14.99 -7.30
N MET A 242 7.46 -14.71 -6.02
CA MET A 242 8.77 -14.30 -5.48
C MET A 242 9.85 -15.37 -5.65
N GLU A 243 9.47 -16.65 -5.67
CA GLU A 243 10.39 -17.78 -5.77
C GLU A 243 10.63 -18.24 -7.22
N HIS A 244 9.70 -18.00 -8.16
CA HIS A 244 9.73 -18.61 -9.49
C HIS A 244 9.82 -17.63 -10.66
N VAL A 245 9.71 -16.33 -10.43
CA VAL A 245 9.79 -15.32 -11.50
C VAL A 245 11.22 -14.82 -11.65
N ASP A 246 11.82 -15.04 -12.81
CA ASP A 246 13.15 -14.51 -13.13
C ASP A 246 13.11 -12.97 -13.23
N GLY A 247 14.01 -12.33 -12.47
CA GLY A 247 14.10 -10.86 -12.46
C GLY A 247 13.08 -10.16 -11.55
N ILE A 248 12.38 -10.90 -10.67
CA ILE A 248 11.37 -10.35 -9.74
C ILE A 248 11.90 -9.19 -8.90
N GLN A 249 13.20 -9.17 -8.58
CA GLN A 249 13.89 -8.12 -7.84
C GLN A 249 13.96 -6.78 -8.59
N ASN A 250 13.63 -6.75 -9.88
CA ASN A 250 13.61 -5.54 -10.71
C ASN A 250 12.25 -4.81 -10.67
N ALA A 251 11.27 -5.37 -9.99
CA ALA A 251 9.95 -4.77 -9.83
C ALA A 251 9.44 -4.93 -8.40
N ILE A 252 8.51 -4.06 -8.01
CA ILE A 252 7.78 -4.17 -6.76
C ILE A 252 6.52 -5.00 -7.03
N ILE A 253 6.25 -6.00 -6.17
CA ILE A 253 4.96 -6.70 -6.19
C ILE A 253 3.97 -5.91 -5.34
N SER A 254 2.81 -5.62 -5.94
CA SER A 254 1.68 -4.92 -5.34
C SER A 254 0.52 -5.88 -5.09
N THR A 255 -0.23 -5.62 -4.03
CA THR A 255 -1.47 -6.35 -3.71
C THR A 255 -2.67 -5.43 -3.88
N HIS A 256 -3.75 -5.96 -4.46
CA HIS A 256 -5.04 -5.31 -4.56
C HIS A 256 -6.13 -6.34 -4.24
N CYS A 257 -6.83 -6.18 -3.13
CA CYS A 257 -7.80 -7.20 -2.70
C CYS A 257 -9.18 -6.59 -2.48
N HIS A 258 -10.19 -7.17 -3.16
CA HIS A 258 -11.60 -6.87 -2.90
C HIS A 258 -12.14 -7.64 -1.70
N ASN A 259 -13.24 -7.16 -1.14
CA ASN A 259 -13.74 -7.57 0.18
C ASN A 259 -15.01 -8.41 0.12
N ASP A 260 -15.28 -9.09 -0.98
CA ASP A 260 -16.53 -9.84 -1.20
C ASP A 260 -16.76 -10.93 -0.14
N LEU A 261 -15.71 -11.59 0.32
CA LEU A 261 -15.77 -12.56 1.42
C LEU A 261 -15.30 -11.99 2.77
N GLY A 262 -15.07 -10.66 2.87
CA GLY A 262 -14.61 -10.03 4.10
C GLY A 262 -13.14 -10.29 4.41
N MET A 263 -12.30 -10.64 3.42
CA MET A 263 -10.90 -11.04 3.60
C MET A 263 -9.88 -10.04 3.04
N ALA A 264 -10.31 -8.90 2.50
CA ALA A 264 -9.42 -7.97 1.79
C ALA A 264 -8.17 -7.59 2.60
N THR A 265 -8.33 -7.08 3.81
CA THR A 265 -7.22 -6.68 4.67
C THR A 265 -6.33 -7.87 5.05
N ALA A 266 -6.94 -9.03 5.34
CA ALA A 266 -6.20 -10.24 5.67
C ALA A 266 -5.40 -10.79 4.48
N ASN A 267 -5.98 -10.78 3.27
CA ASN A 267 -5.30 -11.16 2.03
C ASN A 267 -4.13 -10.22 1.73
N THR A 268 -4.37 -8.92 1.79
CA THR A 268 -3.32 -7.89 1.59
C THR A 268 -2.15 -8.09 2.54
N MET A 269 -2.41 -8.24 3.84
CA MET A 269 -1.34 -8.49 4.80
C MET A 269 -0.63 -9.83 4.58
N SER A 270 -1.37 -10.87 4.17
CA SER A 270 -0.75 -12.13 3.80
C SER A 270 0.20 -11.97 2.60
N GLY A 271 -0.18 -11.18 1.59
CA GLY A 271 0.70 -10.83 0.48
C GLY A 271 1.95 -10.07 0.91
N VAL A 272 1.81 -9.08 1.79
CA VAL A 272 2.92 -8.30 2.34
C VAL A 272 3.91 -9.19 3.10
N LEU A 273 3.41 -10.09 3.93
CA LEU A 273 4.25 -11.03 4.70
C LEU A 273 4.96 -12.06 3.80
N ASN A 274 4.51 -12.24 2.56
CA ASN A 274 5.10 -13.12 1.56
C ASN A 274 5.89 -12.41 0.45
N GLY A 275 6.17 -11.10 0.59
CA GLY A 275 7.12 -10.38 -0.27
C GLY A 275 6.57 -9.18 -1.03
N ALA A 276 5.27 -8.92 -1.03
CA ALA A 276 4.74 -7.69 -1.62
C ALA A 276 5.22 -6.46 -0.83
N ARG A 277 5.49 -5.35 -1.55
CA ARG A 277 5.97 -4.09 -0.96
C ARG A 277 5.19 -2.87 -1.40
N GLN A 278 4.10 -3.07 -2.13
CA GLN A 278 3.06 -2.07 -2.36
C GLN A 278 1.70 -2.68 -2.03
N VAL A 279 0.80 -1.86 -1.51
CA VAL A 279 -0.60 -2.22 -1.25
C VAL A 279 -1.51 -1.20 -1.89
N GLU A 280 -2.50 -1.66 -2.65
CA GLU A 280 -3.57 -0.81 -3.16
C GLU A 280 -4.75 -0.85 -2.20
N VAL A 281 -5.14 0.33 -1.76
CA VAL A 281 -6.11 0.52 -0.69
C VAL A 281 -7.05 1.68 -1.00
N THR A 282 -8.12 1.78 -0.25
CA THR A 282 -9.01 2.95 -0.28
C THR A 282 -9.30 3.44 1.14
N ILE A 283 -9.62 4.70 1.27
CA ILE A 283 -10.15 5.25 2.53
C ILE A 283 -11.48 4.56 2.84
N ASN A 284 -11.65 4.10 4.06
CA ASN A 284 -12.83 3.36 4.54
C ASN A 284 -13.08 2.01 3.87
N GLY A 285 -12.15 1.55 3.04
CA GLY A 285 -12.32 0.33 2.25
C GLY A 285 -13.42 0.42 1.19
N ILE A 286 -13.79 1.63 0.74
CA ILE A 286 -14.80 1.80 -0.32
C ILE A 286 -14.30 1.23 -1.64
N GLY A 287 -15.21 0.84 -2.52
CA GLY A 287 -14.89 0.29 -3.85
C GLY A 287 -16.01 -0.55 -4.42
N GLU A 288 -15.74 -1.13 -5.56
CA GLU A 288 -16.70 -1.97 -6.29
C GLU A 288 -17.28 -3.08 -5.37
N ARG A 289 -18.57 -3.35 -5.47
CA ARG A 289 -19.33 -4.37 -4.71
C ARG A 289 -19.22 -4.24 -3.17
N ALA A 290 -18.36 -5.07 -2.53
CA ALA A 290 -18.14 -5.05 -1.08
C ALA A 290 -16.96 -4.18 -0.65
N GLY A 291 -16.30 -3.52 -1.60
CA GLY A 291 -15.18 -2.61 -1.36
C GLY A 291 -13.80 -3.27 -1.43
N ASN A 292 -12.81 -2.52 -1.02
CA ASN A 292 -11.39 -2.82 -1.09
C ASN A 292 -10.77 -3.01 0.31
N THR A 293 -9.50 -3.32 0.33
CA THR A 293 -8.68 -3.20 1.53
C THR A 293 -8.71 -1.75 2.04
N ALA A 294 -8.95 -1.57 3.34
CA ALA A 294 -9.01 -0.27 3.96
C ALA A 294 -7.61 0.26 4.32
N LEU A 295 -7.29 1.50 3.90
CA LEU A 295 -6.01 2.15 4.20
C LEU A 295 -5.74 2.22 5.71
N GLU A 296 -6.73 2.65 6.48
CA GLU A 296 -6.64 2.80 7.93
C GLU A 296 -6.30 1.49 8.64
N GLU A 297 -6.81 0.36 8.15
CA GLU A 297 -6.54 -0.95 8.72
C GLU A 297 -5.08 -1.35 8.48
N ILE A 298 -4.58 -1.23 7.26
CA ILE A 298 -3.18 -1.53 6.93
C ILE A 298 -2.21 -0.63 7.72
N ALA A 299 -2.47 0.67 7.74
CA ALA A 299 -1.61 1.62 8.44
C ALA A 299 -1.51 1.30 9.95
N MET A 300 -2.65 0.96 10.58
CA MET A 300 -2.67 0.64 11.99
C MET A 300 -2.12 -0.76 12.30
N ILE A 301 -2.28 -1.74 11.42
CA ILE A 301 -1.61 -3.05 11.56
C ILE A 301 -0.09 -2.84 11.57
N CYS A 302 0.47 -2.10 10.60
CA CYS A 302 1.91 -1.82 10.57
C CYS A 302 2.38 -1.08 11.81
N LYS A 303 1.59 -0.11 12.31
CA LYS A 303 1.91 0.65 13.51
C LYS A 303 1.86 -0.19 14.80
N CYS A 304 0.88 -1.09 14.94
CA CYS A 304 0.70 -1.88 16.16
C CYS A 304 1.62 -3.11 16.21
N HIS A 305 2.01 -3.64 15.08
CA HIS A 305 2.80 -4.88 14.98
C HIS A 305 4.26 -4.61 14.58
N HIS A 306 5.00 -3.84 15.37
CA HIS A 306 6.42 -3.53 15.08
C HIS A 306 7.29 -4.77 14.81
N GLY A 307 6.92 -5.94 15.34
CA GLY A 307 7.64 -7.21 15.14
C GLY A 307 7.63 -7.74 13.70
N ILE A 308 6.76 -7.24 12.83
CA ILE A 308 6.75 -7.63 11.41
C ILE A 308 7.83 -6.90 10.59
N GLY A 309 8.43 -5.83 11.14
CA GLY A 309 9.49 -5.08 10.45
C GLY A 309 9.03 -4.33 9.20
N ILE A 310 7.74 -3.96 9.11
CA ILE A 310 7.14 -3.25 7.97
C ILE A 310 6.66 -1.88 8.43
N GLU A 311 6.99 -0.83 7.69
CA GLU A 311 6.59 0.55 7.99
C GLU A 311 6.00 1.26 6.78
N THR A 312 5.05 2.18 7.04
CA THR A 312 4.45 3.06 6.03
C THR A 312 4.75 4.52 6.35
N ASN A 313 4.58 5.40 5.36
CA ASN A 313 4.66 6.85 5.56
C ASN A 313 3.35 7.48 6.07
N ILE A 314 2.34 6.69 6.33
CA ILE A 314 1.02 7.22 6.71
C ILE A 314 1.10 7.94 8.06
N ASN A 315 0.70 9.21 8.06
CA ASN A 315 0.45 9.96 9.29
C ASN A 315 -0.88 9.52 9.90
N THR A 316 -0.78 8.55 10.80
CA THR A 316 -1.97 7.91 11.38
C THR A 316 -2.88 8.88 12.11
N GLN A 317 -2.35 9.97 12.69
CA GLN A 317 -3.16 11.01 13.36
C GLN A 317 -4.09 11.79 12.41
N LYS A 318 -3.96 11.60 11.10
CA LYS A 318 -4.88 12.19 10.11
C LYS A 318 -5.93 11.21 9.59
N ILE A 319 -5.89 9.95 10.02
CA ILE A 319 -6.78 8.90 9.53
C ILE A 319 -8.25 9.25 9.78
N TYR A 320 -8.63 9.54 11.02
CA TYR A 320 -10.03 9.77 11.37
C TYR A 320 -10.62 10.97 10.61
N SER A 321 -9.91 12.08 10.57
CA SER A 321 -10.37 13.28 9.84
C SER A 321 -10.48 13.04 8.33
N THR A 322 -9.58 12.24 7.74
CA THR A 322 -9.64 11.86 6.33
C THR A 322 -10.82 10.93 6.05
N SER A 323 -11.03 9.92 6.90
CA SER A 323 -12.18 9.01 6.83
C SER A 323 -13.51 9.77 6.85
N ARG A 324 -13.66 10.73 7.77
CA ARG A 324 -14.87 11.55 7.90
C ARG A 324 -15.10 12.43 6.67
N MET A 325 -14.05 13.04 6.15
CA MET A 325 -14.11 13.88 4.95
C MET A 325 -14.57 13.08 3.72
N VAL A 326 -13.91 11.95 3.43
CA VAL A 326 -14.27 11.10 2.29
C VAL A 326 -15.69 10.55 2.44
N SER A 327 -16.07 10.09 3.64
CA SER A 327 -17.44 9.63 3.94
C SER A 327 -18.49 10.70 3.65
N SER A 328 -18.19 11.96 3.99
CA SER A 328 -19.10 13.10 3.76
C SER A 328 -19.20 13.45 2.28
N LEU A 329 -18.08 13.60 1.59
CA LEU A 329 -18.04 13.99 0.18
C LEU A 329 -18.68 12.92 -0.74
N MET A 330 -18.43 11.66 -0.46
CA MET A 330 -18.98 10.54 -1.24
C MET A 330 -20.38 10.08 -0.78
N ASN A 331 -20.94 10.72 0.23
CA ASN A 331 -22.22 10.33 0.82
C ASN A 331 -22.28 8.83 1.18
N MET A 332 -21.17 8.28 1.65
CA MET A 332 -21.00 6.90 2.09
C MET A 332 -20.73 6.86 3.60
N PRO A 333 -21.77 6.74 4.45
CA PRO A 333 -21.60 6.69 5.90
C PRO A 333 -20.75 5.49 6.33
N VAL A 334 -19.75 5.76 7.17
CA VAL A 334 -18.96 4.70 7.80
C VAL A 334 -19.84 3.90 8.75
N GLN A 335 -19.78 2.57 8.65
CA GLN A 335 -20.51 1.71 9.57
C GLN A 335 -20.09 1.96 11.03
N PRO A 336 -21.00 1.99 11.99
CA PRO A 336 -20.67 2.30 13.39
C PRO A 336 -19.61 1.38 13.99
N ASN A 337 -19.55 0.14 13.57
CA ASN A 337 -18.61 -0.89 14.04
C ASN A 337 -17.39 -1.08 13.09
N LYS A 338 -17.20 -0.20 12.11
CA LYS A 338 -16.01 -0.26 11.24
C LYS A 338 -14.75 -0.17 12.09
N ALA A 339 -13.79 -1.03 11.82
CA ALA A 339 -12.50 -0.98 12.51
C ALA A 339 -11.85 0.40 12.36
N ILE A 340 -11.16 0.86 13.36
CA ILE A 340 -10.35 2.10 13.43
C ILE A 340 -11.20 3.39 13.40
N VAL A 341 -12.13 3.54 12.44
CA VAL A 341 -12.81 4.81 12.12
C VAL A 341 -14.31 4.82 12.43
N GLY A 342 -14.90 3.69 12.78
CA GLY A 342 -16.30 3.61 13.20
C GLY A 342 -16.54 4.31 14.54
N ARG A 343 -17.69 4.93 14.72
CA ARG A 343 -18.03 5.65 15.97
C ARG A 343 -17.98 4.78 17.24
N ASN A 344 -18.09 3.45 17.09
CA ASN A 344 -18.06 2.49 18.19
C ASN A 344 -16.67 1.84 18.37
N ALA A 345 -15.68 2.19 17.52
CA ALA A 345 -14.38 1.52 17.51
C ALA A 345 -13.63 1.64 18.85
N PHE A 346 -13.90 2.69 19.62
CA PHE A 346 -13.29 2.99 20.92
C PHE A 346 -14.33 3.07 22.06
N ALA A 347 -15.52 2.48 21.87
CA ALA A 347 -16.61 2.55 22.85
C ALA A 347 -16.78 1.20 23.57
N HIS A 348 -16.87 1.26 24.90
CA HIS A 348 -17.13 0.11 25.76
C HIS A 348 -18.49 0.20 26.44
N SER A 349 -19.39 -0.75 26.23
CA SER A 349 -20.70 -0.84 26.91
C SER A 349 -20.75 -1.95 27.97
N SER A 350 -19.85 -2.93 27.91
CA SER A 350 -19.78 -4.01 28.89
C SER A 350 -19.15 -3.52 30.21
N GLY A 351 -19.83 -3.73 31.35
CA GLY A 351 -19.31 -3.38 32.65
C GLY A 351 -17.96 -4.04 32.99
N ILE A 352 -17.73 -5.26 32.50
CA ILE A 352 -16.44 -5.96 32.66
C ILE A 352 -15.33 -5.23 31.90
N HIS A 353 -15.61 -4.78 30.68
CA HIS A 353 -14.65 -4.02 29.89
C HIS A 353 -14.35 -2.65 30.51
N GLN A 354 -15.40 -1.94 30.94
CA GLN A 354 -15.26 -0.62 31.60
C GLN A 354 -14.43 -0.75 32.89
N ASP A 355 -14.68 -1.72 33.74
CA ASP A 355 -13.88 -1.97 34.94
C ASP A 355 -12.42 -2.29 34.59
N GLY A 356 -12.17 -3.06 33.53
CA GLY A 356 -10.82 -3.34 33.03
C GLY A 356 -10.09 -2.08 32.58
N VAL A 357 -10.72 -1.28 31.68
CA VAL A 357 -10.16 -0.04 31.13
C VAL A 357 -9.87 0.98 32.25
N LEU A 358 -10.75 1.11 33.25
CA LEU A 358 -10.52 1.99 34.40
C LEU A 358 -9.29 1.59 35.21
N LYS A 359 -8.95 0.29 35.26
CA LYS A 359 -7.76 -0.22 35.94
C LYS A 359 -6.50 -0.07 35.08
N ASN A 360 -6.59 -0.40 33.82
CA ASN A 360 -5.54 -0.21 32.82
C ASN A 360 -6.15 -0.27 31.42
N VAL A 361 -5.97 0.78 30.63
CA VAL A 361 -6.47 0.89 29.25
C VAL A 361 -6.04 -0.30 28.40
N GLN A 362 -4.81 -0.79 28.56
CA GLN A 362 -4.26 -1.92 27.82
C GLN A 362 -4.98 -3.26 28.05
N THR A 363 -5.92 -3.33 29.01
CA THR A 363 -6.71 -4.57 29.23
C THR A 363 -7.63 -4.90 28.06
N TYR A 364 -8.10 -3.86 27.34
CA TYR A 364 -9.06 -4.01 26.23
C TYR A 364 -8.79 -3.11 25.02
N GLU A 365 -7.80 -2.22 25.09
CA GLU A 365 -7.46 -1.31 23.98
C GLU A 365 -6.03 -1.54 23.51
N ILE A 366 -5.89 -1.82 22.21
CA ILE A 366 -4.60 -2.00 21.53
C ILE A 366 -4.20 -0.76 20.72
N ILE A 367 -5.11 0.19 20.57
CA ILE A 367 -4.93 1.45 19.81
C ILE A 367 -5.40 2.59 20.71
N ASN A 368 -4.57 3.61 20.88
CA ASN A 368 -4.99 4.84 21.53
C ASN A 368 -5.79 5.69 20.50
N PRO A 369 -6.99 6.23 20.83
CA PRO A 369 -7.76 7.10 19.95
C PRO A 369 -6.93 8.24 19.35
N LYS A 370 -6.02 8.85 20.11
CA LYS A 370 -5.10 9.88 19.64
C LYS A 370 -4.16 9.44 18.52
N ASP A 371 -3.84 8.14 18.46
CA ASP A 371 -2.99 7.59 17.40
C ASP A 371 -3.64 7.68 16.03
N VAL A 372 -4.96 7.80 15.96
CA VAL A 372 -5.74 7.94 14.73
C VAL A 372 -6.34 9.35 14.56
N GLY A 373 -6.03 10.27 15.48
CA GLY A 373 -6.46 11.65 15.43
C GLY A 373 -7.85 11.90 16.01
N ILE A 374 -8.26 11.07 16.97
CA ILE A 374 -9.46 11.33 17.79
C ILE A 374 -8.97 11.95 19.09
N ASP A 375 -9.31 13.23 19.28
CA ASP A 375 -9.03 13.93 20.54
C ASP A 375 -10.00 13.46 21.63
N ASP A 376 -9.52 13.46 22.90
CA ASP A 376 -10.37 13.19 24.05
C ASP A 376 -11.47 14.26 24.11
N ASN A 377 -12.73 13.85 24.03
CA ASN A 377 -13.88 14.66 24.41
C ASN A 377 -14.45 14.16 25.73
#